data_de1bc8188cd65242905f78cfd5116a62
#
_entry.id   de1bc8188cd65242905f78cfd5116a62
#
_cell.length_a   1.000
_cell.length_b   1.000
_cell.length_c   1.000
_cell.angle_alpha   90.00
_cell.angle_beta   90.00
_cell.angle_gamma   90.00
#
_symmetry.space_group_name_H-M   'P 1'
#
loop_
_entity.id
_entity.type
_entity.pdbx_description
1 polymer ?
#
loop_
_entity_poly.entity_id
_entity_poly.type
_entity_poly.pdbx_seq_one_letter_code
_entity_poly.pdbx_strand_id
1 'polypeptide(L)'
;MSQKYSQDEAQALVKALKEGNQLAFSIVYKTYAAQTFSLAFKYLLNKELAEDAVQNLFLKLWLKKEEIDETKPINKIGRAHV
;
A
#
# COMPACT_ATOMS: atom_id res chain seq x y z
N MET A 1 -0.67 -17.05 -9.41
CA MET A 1 0.09 -16.72 -9.47
C MET A 1 0.31 -15.60 -9.06
N SER A 2 0.97 -15.34 -8.70
CA SER A 2 1.12 -14.35 -8.20
C SER A 2 1.57 -13.38 -8.95
N GLN A 3 1.20 -12.36 -8.96
CA GLN A 3 1.54 -11.44 -9.63
C GLN A 3 2.45 -10.67 -9.00
N LYS A 4 3.57 -10.85 -8.90
CA LYS A 4 4.53 -10.08 -8.33
C LYS A 4 5.15 -9.22 -9.32
N TYR A 5 5.29 -7.94 -9.03
CA TYR A 5 6.04 -7.06 -9.89
C TYR A 5 7.52 -7.37 -9.73
N SER A 6 8.29 -7.18 -10.78
CA SER A 6 9.72 -7.27 -10.67
C SER A 6 10.19 -6.11 -9.79
N GLN A 7 11.42 -6.18 -9.32
CA GLN A 7 11.91 -5.14 -8.44
C GLN A 7 11.96 -3.80 -9.14
N ASP A 8 12.31 -3.78 -10.43
CA ASP A 8 12.34 -2.54 -11.19
C ASP A 8 10.95 -1.97 -11.33
N GLU A 9 9.96 -2.81 -11.56
CA GLU A 9 8.59 -2.35 -11.69
C GLU A 9 8.08 -1.81 -10.37
N ALA A 10 8.42 -2.48 -9.28
CA ALA A 10 7.98 -2.03 -7.97
C ALA A 10 8.61 -0.69 -7.61
N GLN A 11 9.88 -0.49 -7.95
CA GLN A 11 10.53 0.78 -7.67
C GLN A 11 9.96 1.91 -8.52
N ALA A 12 9.65 1.61 -9.77
CA ALA A 12 9.04 2.62 -10.64
C ALA A 12 7.68 3.03 -10.11
N LEU A 13 6.93 2.07 -9.60
CA LEU A 13 5.62 2.34 -9.04
C LEU A 13 5.72 3.19 -7.79
N VAL A 14 6.65 2.87 -6.91
CA VAL A 14 6.86 3.64 -5.70
C VAL A 14 7.29 5.08 -6.04
N LYS A 15 8.17 5.21 -7.01
CA LYS A 15 8.62 6.54 -7.41
C LYS A 15 7.47 7.37 -7.95
N ALA A 16 6.63 6.77 -8.79
CA ALA A 16 5.49 7.47 -9.34
C ALA A 16 4.50 7.85 -8.23
N LEU A 17 4.31 6.97 -7.27
CA LEU A 17 3.45 7.26 -6.14
C LEU A 17 3.98 8.44 -5.35
N LYS A 18 5.28 8.46 -5.12
CA LYS A 18 5.91 9.53 -4.37
C LYS A 18 5.74 10.86 -5.06
N GLU A 19 5.68 10.86 -6.39
CA GLU A 19 5.50 12.07 -7.17
C GLU A 19 4.04 12.50 -7.26
N GLY A 20 3.14 11.77 -6.64
CA GLY A 20 1.73 12.13 -6.64
C GLY A 20 0.93 11.60 -7.81
N ASN A 21 1.42 10.56 -8.46
CA ASN A 21 0.73 9.96 -9.59
C ASN A 21 -0.46 9.16 -9.11
N GLN A 22 -1.67 9.61 -9.44
CA GLN A 22 -2.88 8.96 -8.96
C GLN A 22 -3.07 7.58 -9.56
N LEU A 23 -2.61 7.38 -10.79
CA LEU A 23 -2.71 6.07 -11.40
C LEU A 23 -1.82 5.07 -10.64
N ALA A 24 -0.64 5.49 -10.24
CA ALA A 24 0.24 4.63 -9.46
C ALA A 24 -0.41 4.28 -8.13
N PHE A 25 -1.06 5.23 -7.50
CA PHE A 25 -1.77 4.98 -6.25
C PHE A 25 -2.89 3.95 -6.46
N SER A 26 -3.63 4.10 -7.55
CA SER A 26 -4.70 3.17 -7.87
C SER A 26 -4.18 1.75 -8.05
N ILE A 27 -3.04 1.61 -8.71
CA ILE A 27 -2.44 0.31 -8.92
C ILE A 27 -2.01 -0.32 -7.59
N VAL A 28 -1.38 0.47 -6.73
CA VAL A 28 -0.97 0.01 -5.41
C VAL A 28 -2.19 -0.42 -4.61
N TYR A 29 -3.23 0.39 -4.64
CA TYR A 29 -4.45 0.08 -3.90
C TYR A 29 -5.03 -1.24 -4.40
N LYS A 30 -5.20 -1.39 -5.70
CA LYS A 30 -5.80 -2.61 -6.24
C LYS A 30 -4.95 -3.84 -5.98
N THR A 31 -3.64 -3.66 -5.95
CA THR A 31 -2.75 -4.79 -5.75
C THR A 31 -2.76 -5.27 -4.31
N TYR A 32 -2.83 -4.35 -3.35
CA TYR A 32 -2.62 -4.72 -1.96
C TYR A 32 -3.85 -4.60 -1.07
N ALA A 33 -4.93 -3.99 -1.55
CA ALA A 33 -6.08 -3.74 -0.68
C ALA A 33 -6.72 -5.03 -0.15
N ALA A 34 -6.88 -6.02 -1.01
CA ALA A 34 -7.52 -7.25 -0.58
C ALA A 34 -6.68 -7.97 0.48
N GLN A 35 -5.38 -7.98 0.29
CA GLN A 35 -4.48 -8.61 1.23
C GLN A 35 -4.49 -7.85 2.55
N THR A 36 -4.47 -6.54 2.50
CA THR A 36 -4.51 -5.71 3.67
C THR A 36 -5.83 -5.86 4.40
N PHE A 37 -6.93 -5.94 3.65
CA PHE A 37 -8.23 -6.15 4.24
C PHE A 37 -8.28 -7.50 4.98
N SER A 38 -7.77 -8.55 4.37
CA SER A 38 -7.77 -9.86 5.01
C SER A 38 -7.02 -9.83 6.32
N LEU A 39 -5.88 -9.15 6.33
CA LEU A 39 -5.09 -9.05 7.54
C LEU A 39 -5.82 -8.24 8.61
N ALA A 40 -6.42 -7.12 8.22
CA ALA A 40 -7.16 -6.30 9.16
C ALA A 40 -8.36 -7.03 9.72
N PHE A 41 -9.07 -7.77 8.86
CA PHE A 41 -10.23 -8.51 9.29
C PHE A 41 -9.84 -9.60 10.29
N LYS A 42 -8.69 -10.20 10.09
CA LYS A 42 -8.22 -11.25 10.99
C LYS A 42 -8.09 -10.72 12.42
N TYR A 43 -7.69 -9.46 12.57
CA TYR A 43 -7.51 -8.88 13.87
C TYR A 43 -8.78 -8.22 14.40
N LEU A 44 -9.53 -7.56 13.54
CA LEU A 44 -10.68 -6.79 13.99
C LEU A 44 -11.97 -7.58 14.01
N LEU A 45 -12.05 -8.66 13.21
CA LEU A 45 -13.21 -9.53 13.12
C LEU A 45 -14.49 -8.74 12.85
N ASN A 46 -14.37 -7.67 12.10
CA ASN A 46 -15.50 -6.82 11.75
C ASN A 46 -15.23 -6.25 10.38
N LYS A 47 -16.13 -6.51 9.45
CA LYS A 47 -15.93 -6.11 8.06
C LYS A 47 -15.83 -4.60 7.91
N GLU A 48 -16.71 -3.87 8.56
CA GLU A 48 -16.73 -2.43 8.41
C GLU A 48 -15.49 -1.79 9.01
N LEU A 49 -15.05 -2.29 10.15
CA LEU A 49 -13.83 -1.78 10.74
C LEU A 49 -12.61 -2.12 9.92
N ALA A 50 -12.61 -3.31 9.31
CA ALA A 50 -11.50 -3.71 8.46
C ALA A 50 -11.42 -2.83 7.22
N GLU A 51 -12.58 -2.54 6.62
CA GLU A 51 -12.61 -1.66 5.46
C GLU A 51 -12.14 -0.27 5.80
N ASP A 52 -12.56 0.22 6.96
CA ASP A 52 -12.15 1.54 7.41
C ASP A 52 -10.64 1.58 7.66
N ALA A 53 -10.10 0.51 8.23
CA ALA A 53 -8.66 0.44 8.48
C ALA A 53 -7.88 0.46 7.17
N VAL A 54 -8.36 -0.26 6.15
CA VAL A 54 -7.71 -0.28 4.86
C VAL A 54 -7.72 1.11 4.24
N GLN A 55 -8.87 1.78 4.27
CA GLN A 55 -8.97 3.12 3.71
C GLN A 55 -8.05 4.08 4.43
N ASN A 56 -8.00 4.00 5.74
CA ASN A 56 -7.13 4.89 6.51
C ASN A 56 -5.67 4.64 6.22
N LEU A 57 -5.30 3.37 6.06
CA LEU A 57 -3.92 3.03 5.76
C LEU A 57 -3.50 3.64 4.42
N PHE A 58 -4.33 3.47 3.39
CA PHE A 58 -3.96 3.96 2.08
C PHE A 58 -4.06 5.49 2.00
N LEU A 59 -4.96 6.10 2.77
CA LEU A 59 -5.00 7.54 2.85
C LEU A 59 -3.71 8.07 3.47
N LYS A 60 -3.23 7.44 4.53
CA LYS A 60 -1.98 7.84 5.14
C LYS A 60 -0.81 7.65 4.17
N LEU A 61 -0.85 6.57 3.42
CA LEU A 61 0.19 6.35 2.43
C LEU A 61 0.22 7.50 1.43
N TRP A 62 -0.95 7.90 0.96
CA TRP A 62 -1.02 8.99 -0.01
C TRP A 62 -0.55 10.32 0.60
N LEU A 63 -0.99 10.61 1.80
CA LEU A 63 -0.63 11.87 2.44
C LEU A 63 0.84 11.95 2.79
N LYS A 64 1.46 10.81 3.06
CA LYS A 64 2.87 10.79 3.42
C LYS A 64 3.73 10.21 2.32
N LYS A 65 3.26 10.27 1.10
CA LYS A 65 3.98 9.65 0.00
C LYS A 65 5.37 10.22 -0.21
N GLU A 66 5.56 11.48 0.15
CA GLU A 66 6.86 12.10 -0.05
C GLU A 66 7.91 11.55 0.91
N GLU A 67 7.47 10.90 1.98
CA GLU A 67 8.40 10.34 2.95
C GLU A 67 8.76 8.89 2.64
N ILE A 68 8.20 8.33 1.57
CA ILE A 68 8.47 6.96 1.22
C ILE A 68 9.90 6.80 0.71
N ASP A 69 10.58 5.77 1.21
CA ASP A 69 11.92 5.46 0.75
C ASP A 69 11.81 4.54 -0.45
N GLU A 70 12.06 5.05 -1.63
CA GLU A 70 11.87 4.30 -2.86
C GLU A 70 12.91 3.18 -3.04
N THR A 71 13.90 3.12 -2.18
CA THR A 71 14.88 2.04 -2.25
C THR A 71 14.43 0.80 -1.49
N LYS A 72 13.32 0.88 -0.76
CA LYS A 72 12.82 -0.25 0.00
C LYS A 72 11.64 -0.89 -0.67
N PRO A 73 11.45 -2.20 -0.49
CA PRO A 73 10.28 -2.88 -1.06
C PRO A 73 9.00 -2.25 -0.53
N ILE A 74 8.02 -2.16 -1.40
CA ILE A 74 6.78 -1.48 -1.05
C ILE A 74 6.05 -2.18 0.08
N ASN A 75 6.17 -3.48 0.20
CA ASN A 75 5.45 -4.19 1.24
C ASN A 75 6.06 -3.98 2.62
N LYS A 76 7.20 -3.30 2.71
CA LYS A 76 7.79 -3.01 4.01
C LYS A 76 7.57 -1.57 4.42
N ILE A 77 6.97 -0.76 3.57
CA ILE A 77 6.80 0.65 3.89
C ILE A 77 5.91 0.84 5.11
N GLY A 78 4.84 0.09 5.19
CA GLY A 78 3.92 0.22 6.29
C GLY A 78 4.49 -0.24 7.62
N ARG A 79 5.57 -1.05 7.57
CA ARG A 79 6.14 -1.52 8.78
C ARG A 79 7.20 -0.63 9.33
N ALA A 80 7.61 0.34 8.58
CA ALA A 80 8.73 1.19 8.96
C ALA A 80 8.41 2.04 10.17
N HIS A 81 7.15 2.11 10.53
CA HIS A 81 6.78 2.92 11.63
C HIS A 81 6.47 2.16 12.88
N VAL A 82 6.72 0.94 12.89
CA VAL A 82 6.43 0.13 14.06
C VAL A 82 7.46 0.38 15.15
#